data_70647199ad4836e3530f026856992490
#
_entry.id   70647199ad4836e3530f026856992490
#
_cell.length_a   1.000
_cell.length_b   1.000
_cell.length_c   1.000
_cell.angle_alpha   90.00
_cell.angle_beta   90.00
_cell.angle_gamma   90.00
#
_symmetry.space_group_name_H-M   'P 1'
#
loop_
_entity.id
_entity.type
_entity.pdbx_description
1 polymer ?
#
loop_
_entity_poly.entity_id
_entity_poly.type
_entity_poly.pdbx_seq_one_letter_code
_entity_poly.pdbx_strand_id
1 'polypeptide(L)'
;MSEQREAAAAPADAAPKKGSAFEVLRIFTVLGFTCFGGPIAHLGYFRNEFVSKRKWLSESAYADLVGLCQFLPGPASSKVGFSLGLLRAGYWGGFTAWLGFTLPSVIFLVLFAYGAGFIADTAAGQGLFRGLKLVAVAIVAHAVWGMAQNLTPDKTRASIGALAAVIALLAPTSIGQIAAIAFGGLMGWRLCKGDPNEQPEVLDFSVSKPVGVVSAVLLFVLLAVALVPLPDSAYSMFNAFFRSGALVFGGGHVVLPLLNEAVVAPGWVSGEDFLAGYGAAQAVPGPLFTFGAYLGAVATGPVTGWTAIGIALFAIFLPGILLQLSALPFWNMLRGRTTVQAMMRGVNASVVGILGAALYTPIWTSVVRHPADFAVALIGFVLLLAWKAPPLIVVAFCAVSGVALSVVS
;
A
#
# COMPACT_ATOMS: atom_id res chain seq x y z
N MET A 1 36.26 -47.28 8.71
CA MET A 1 34.85 -47.59 8.70
C MET A 1 34.16 -46.34 9.18
N SER A 2 33.98 -45.36 8.35
CA SER A 2 32.95 -45.07 7.34
C SER A 2 31.54 -45.14 7.92
N GLU A 3 31.05 -44.03 8.47
CA GLU A 3 29.65 -43.63 8.54
C GLU A 3 29.58 -42.12 8.47
N GLN A 4 29.88 -41.57 7.29
CA GLN A 4 29.38 -40.29 6.88
C GLN A 4 27.89 -40.53 6.50
N ARG A 5 26.98 -40.27 7.43
CA ARG A 5 25.55 -40.19 7.12
C ARG A 5 25.34 -38.98 6.21
N GLU A 6 24.97 -39.28 4.99
CA GLU A 6 24.31 -38.36 4.08
C GLU A 6 23.27 -37.56 4.84
N ALA A 7 23.52 -36.31 5.09
CA ALA A 7 22.48 -35.35 5.42
C ALA A 7 21.63 -35.21 4.14
N ALA A 8 20.53 -35.94 4.09
CA ALA A 8 19.53 -35.79 3.07
C ALA A 8 19.13 -34.34 2.95
N ALA A 9 19.51 -33.71 1.84
CA ALA A 9 19.03 -32.40 1.46
C ALA A 9 17.52 -32.42 1.51
N ALA A 10 16.93 -31.58 2.35
CA ALA A 10 15.51 -31.37 2.37
C ALA A 10 15.05 -31.02 0.94
N PRO A 11 13.97 -31.60 0.41
CA PRO A 11 13.52 -31.32 -0.93
C PRO A 11 13.24 -29.83 -1.07
N ALA A 12 13.96 -29.19 -2.01
CA ALA A 12 13.73 -27.84 -2.42
C ALA A 12 12.27 -27.68 -2.84
N ASP A 13 11.61 -26.73 -2.20
CA ASP A 13 10.41 -26.03 -2.65
C ASP A 13 9.34 -26.82 -3.41
N ALA A 14 8.46 -27.44 -2.63
CA ALA A 14 7.12 -27.72 -3.13
C ALA A 14 6.40 -26.36 -3.35
N ALA A 15 5.94 -26.11 -4.58
CA ALA A 15 5.11 -24.96 -4.92
C ALA A 15 4.03 -24.76 -3.83
N PRO A 16 3.77 -23.54 -3.38
CA PRO A 16 2.86 -23.29 -2.28
C PRO A 16 1.51 -23.96 -2.55
N LYS A 17 1.08 -24.84 -1.64
CA LYS A 17 -0.18 -25.59 -1.79
C LYS A 17 -1.30 -24.59 -2.03
N LYS A 18 -2.09 -24.80 -3.09
CA LYS A 18 -3.27 -23.98 -3.38
C LYS A 18 -4.19 -24.01 -2.17
N GLY A 19 -4.58 -22.82 -1.69
CA GLY A 19 -5.53 -22.64 -0.59
C GLY A 19 -6.93 -22.37 -1.11
N SER A 20 -7.85 -22.04 -0.20
CA SER A 20 -9.21 -21.65 -0.55
C SER A 20 -9.39 -20.14 -0.54
N ALA A 21 -10.34 -19.63 -1.33
CA ALA A 21 -10.73 -18.21 -1.29
C ALA A 21 -11.24 -17.79 0.10
N PHE A 22 -11.86 -18.71 0.85
CA PHE A 22 -12.32 -18.44 2.21
C PHE A 22 -11.16 -18.30 3.20
N GLU A 23 -10.10 -19.13 3.08
CA GLU A 23 -8.86 -18.94 3.85
C GLU A 23 -8.28 -17.54 3.62
N VAL A 24 -8.19 -17.12 2.35
CA VAL A 24 -7.67 -15.80 1.96
C VAL A 24 -8.56 -14.70 2.55
N LEU A 25 -9.87 -14.80 2.40
CA LEU A 25 -10.82 -13.83 2.97
C LEU A 25 -10.59 -13.65 4.47
N ARG A 26 -10.55 -14.75 5.22
CA ARG A 26 -10.36 -14.71 6.68
C ARG A 26 -9.07 -14.01 7.08
N ILE A 27 -7.95 -14.36 6.41
CA ILE A 27 -6.65 -13.76 6.71
C ILE A 27 -6.65 -12.27 6.41
N PHE A 28 -7.13 -11.89 5.23
CA PHE A 28 -7.15 -10.49 4.82
C PHE A 28 -8.17 -9.66 5.59
N THR A 29 -9.26 -10.25 6.09
CA THR A 29 -10.17 -9.56 7.01
C THR A 29 -9.48 -9.22 8.32
N VAL A 30 -8.73 -10.16 8.91
CA VAL A 30 -7.93 -9.88 10.11
C VAL A 30 -6.91 -8.76 9.83
N LEU A 31 -6.20 -8.83 8.70
CA LEU A 31 -5.27 -7.78 8.31
C LEU A 31 -6.00 -6.44 8.07
N GLY A 32 -7.20 -6.45 7.48
CA GLY A 32 -8.03 -5.27 7.31
C GLY A 32 -8.42 -4.57 8.62
N PHE A 33 -8.54 -5.33 9.71
CA PHE A 33 -8.79 -4.78 11.06
C PHE A 33 -7.52 -4.38 11.82
N THR A 34 -6.36 -4.89 11.44
CA THR A 34 -5.12 -4.76 12.24
C THR A 34 -4.01 -3.99 11.55
N CYS A 35 -4.06 -3.81 10.24
CA CYS A 35 -3.04 -3.08 9.48
C CYS A 35 -3.27 -1.58 9.52
N PHE A 36 -2.64 -0.90 10.46
CA PHE A 36 -2.60 0.56 10.54
C PHE A 36 -1.34 1.11 9.86
N GLY A 37 -1.33 2.39 9.51
CA GLY A 37 -0.13 3.11 9.09
C GLY A 37 0.10 3.24 7.58
N GLY A 38 -0.91 2.93 6.78
CA GLY A 38 -0.89 3.18 5.35
C GLY A 38 -0.08 2.17 4.52
N PRO A 39 0.10 2.42 3.20
CA PRO A 39 0.57 1.41 2.25
C PRO A 39 1.87 0.73 2.61
N ILE A 40 2.78 1.45 3.25
CA ILE A 40 4.12 0.98 3.58
C ILE A 40 4.10 0.04 4.77
N ALA A 41 3.37 0.45 5.81
CA ALA A 41 3.17 -0.40 6.98
C ALA A 41 2.49 -1.71 6.56
N HIS A 42 1.50 -1.64 5.65
CA HIS A 42 0.82 -2.82 5.11
C HIS A 42 1.80 -3.82 4.47
N LEU A 43 2.80 -3.33 3.73
CA LEU A 43 3.84 -4.21 3.17
C LEU A 43 4.63 -4.93 4.27
N GLY A 44 4.92 -4.24 5.39
CA GLY A 44 5.55 -4.86 6.56
C GLY A 44 4.68 -5.96 7.19
N TYR A 45 3.37 -5.69 7.37
CA TYR A 45 2.41 -6.69 7.86
C TYR A 45 2.31 -7.90 6.92
N PHE A 46 2.19 -7.66 5.62
CA PHE A 46 2.10 -8.73 4.62
C PHE A 46 3.37 -9.56 4.56
N ARG A 47 4.56 -8.93 4.62
CA ARG A 47 5.83 -9.65 4.73
C ARG A 47 5.84 -10.58 5.95
N ASN A 48 5.49 -10.05 7.12
CA ASN A 48 5.46 -10.85 8.35
C ASN A 48 4.46 -12.01 8.23
N GLU A 49 3.26 -11.76 7.71
CA GLU A 49 2.21 -12.76 7.64
C GLU A 49 2.49 -13.81 6.55
N PHE A 50 2.88 -13.40 5.34
CA PHE A 50 2.96 -14.30 4.19
C PHE A 50 4.35 -14.84 3.91
N VAL A 51 5.42 -14.15 4.32
CA VAL A 51 6.79 -14.65 4.19
C VAL A 51 7.22 -15.33 5.49
N SER A 52 7.20 -14.61 6.62
CA SER A 52 7.77 -15.14 7.87
C SER A 52 6.89 -16.23 8.51
N LYS A 53 5.58 -16.00 8.65
CA LYS A 53 4.68 -16.92 9.35
C LYS A 53 4.14 -18.03 8.45
N ARG A 54 3.52 -17.67 7.32
CA ARG A 54 2.81 -18.64 6.46
C ARG A 54 3.68 -19.23 5.35
N LYS A 55 4.81 -18.60 5.05
CA LYS A 55 5.75 -19.04 4.02
C LYS A 55 5.07 -19.31 2.67
N TRP A 56 4.17 -18.39 2.25
CA TRP A 56 3.53 -18.49 0.93
C TRP A 56 4.49 -18.18 -0.20
N LEU A 57 5.51 -17.38 0.06
CA LEU A 57 6.57 -17.03 -0.88
C LEU A 57 7.85 -16.70 -0.12
N SER A 58 8.98 -16.75 -0.82
CA SER A 58 10.27 -16.36 -0.28
C SER A 58 10.39 -14.85 -0.08
N GLU A 59 11.39 -14.41 0.67
CA GLU A 59 11.71 -12.99 0.87
C GLU A 59 12.00 -12.30 -0.47
N SER A 60 12.76 -12.97 -1.36
CA SER A 60 13.11 -12.46 -2.68
C SER A 60 11.87 -12.30 -3.56
N ALA A 61 11.01 -13.34 -3.62
CA ALA A 61 9.77 -13.30 -4.39
C ALA A 61 8.80 -12.21 -3.89
N TYR A 62 8.74 -12.01 -2.57
CA TYR A 62 7.95 -10.93 -1.99
C TYR A 62 8.50 -9.56 -2.36
N ALA A 63 9.81 -9.36 -2.28
CA ALA A 63 10.44 -8.10 -2.66
C ALA A 63 10.19 -7.76 -4.14
N ASP A 64 10.30 -8.76 -5.03
CA ASP A 64 10.00 -8.60 -6.45
C ASP A 64 8.55 -8.22 -6.71
N LEU A 65 7.61 -8.88 -6.01
CA LEU A 65 6.19 -8.55 -6.11
C LEU A 65 5.89 -7.13 -5.63
N VAL A 66 6.49 -6.73 -4.52
CA VAL A 66 6.38 -5.35 -4.00
C VAL A 66 6.95 -4.35 -5.00
N GLY A 67 8.13 -4.64 -5.56
CA GLY A 67 8.75 -3.79 -6.59
C GLY A 67 7.84 -3.60 -7.80
N LEU A 68 7.28 -4.68 -8.34
CA LEU A 68 6.30 -4.60 -9.42
C LEU A 68 5.09 -3.73 -9.03
N CYS A 69 4.48 -4.01 -7.89
CA CYS A 69 3.28 -3.29 -7.44
C CYS A 69 3.53 -1.80 -7.16
N GLN A 70 4.75 -1.42 -6.82
CA GLN A 70 5.13 -0.03 -6.62
C GLN A 70 5.51 0.68 -7.91
N PHE A 71 6.10 -0.04 -8.87
CA PHE A 71 6.37 0.48 -10.20
C PHE A 71 5.09 0.84 -10.96
N LEU A 72 4.06 0.00 -10.84
CA LEU A 72 2.78 0.23 -11.50
C LEU A 72 1.94 1.28 -10.76
N PRO A 73 1.19 2.15 -11.46
CA PRO A 73 0.26 3.07 -10.81
C PRO A 73 -0.87 2.36 -10.04
N GLY A 74 -1.44 3.05 -9.07
CA GLY A 74 -2.52 2.55 -8.20
C GLY A 74 -2.05 2.13 -6.80
N PRO A 75 -2.98 1.70 -5.93
CA PRO A 75 -2.71 1.42 -4.51
C PRO A 75 -1.79 0.23 -4.31
N ALA A 76 -0.50 0.46 -4.07
CA ALA A 76 0.55 -0.56 -4.03
C ALA A 76 0.22 -1.70 -3.05
N SER A 77 -0.19 -1.41 -1.81
CA SER A 77 -0.51 -2.44 -0.82
C SER A 77 -1.70 -3.30 -1.26
N SER A 78 -2.74 -2.70 -1.83
CA SER A 78 -3.91 -3.45 -2.32
C SER A 78 -3.56 -4.33 -3.52
N LYS A 79 -2.66 -3.87 -4.40
CA LYS A 79 -2.13 -4.69 -5.51
C LYS A 79 -1.31 -5.87 -5.00
N VAL A 80 -0.45 -5.66 -4.00
CA VAL A 80 0.30 -6.75 -3.36
C VAL A 80 -0.66 -7.74 -2.72
N GLY A 81 -1.62 -7.27 -1.93
CA GLY A 81 -2.64 -8.13 -1.31
C GLY A 81 -3.44 -8.94 -2.34
N PHE A 82 -3.91 -8.28 -3.40
CA PHE A 82 -4.61 -8.92 -4.51
C PHE A 82 -3.76 -10.01 -5.18
N SER A 83 -2.48 -9.73 -5.42
CA SER A 83 -1.55 -10.70 -6.03
C SER A 83 -1.24 -11.87 -5.12
N LEU A 84 -1.10 -11.66 -3.81
CA LEU A 84 -0.96 -12.72 -2.82
C LEU A 84 -2.20 -13.63 -2.80
N GLY A 85 -3.38 -13.03 -2.90
CA GLY A 85 -4.62 -13.78 -3.05
C GLY A 85 -4.69 -14.58 -4.35
N LEU A 86 -4.29 -13.98 -5.48
CA LEU A 86 -4.18 -14.67 -6.78
C LEU A 86 -3.23 -15.86 -6.69
N LEU A 87 -2.06 -15.68 -6.09
CA LEU A 87 -1.07 -16.76 -5.90
C LEU A 87 -1.67 -17.92 -5.10
N ARG A 88 -2.45 -17.63 -4.06
CA ARG A 88 -2.97 -18.65 -3.14
C ARG A 88 -4.20 -19.38 -3.65
N ALA A 89 -5.16 -18.68 -4.27
CA ALA A 89 -6.48 -19.21 -4.62
C ALA A 89 -7.04 -18.68 -5.96
N GLY A 90 -6.18 -18.24 -6.89
CA GLY A 90 -6.60 -17.75 -8.20
C GLY A 90 -7.43 -16.46 -8.13
N TYR A 91 -8.24 -16.19 -9.14
CA TYR A 91 -9.03 -14.95 -9.24
C TYR A 91 -9.94 -14.70 -8.02
N TRP A 92 -10.58 -15.75 -7.52
CA TRP A 92 -11.39 -15.65 -6.30
C TRP A 92 -10.55 -15.31 -5.08
N GLY A 93 -9.31 -15.84 -5.01
CA GLY A 93 -8.35 -15.46 -3.98
C GLY A 93 -7.96 -13.99 -4.05
N GLY A 94 -7.69 -13.48 -5.24
CA GLY A 94 -7.42 -12.05 -5.46
C GLY A 94 -8.60 -11.16 -5.03
N PHE A 95 -9.80 -11.50 -5.47
CA PHE A 95 -11.01 -10.77 -5.11
C PHE A 95 -11.28 -10.79 -3.59
N THR A 96 -11.19 -11.97 -2.95
CA THR A 96 -11.42 -12.10 -1.50
C THR A 96 -10.34 -11.47 -0.66
N ALA A 97 -9.09 -11.42 -1.15
CA ALA A 97 -8.02 -10.64 -0.52
C ALA A 97 -8.33 -9.14 -0.53
N TRP A 98 -8.71 -8.60 -1.69
CA TRP A 98 -9.13 -7.22 -1.82
C TRP A 98 -10.34 -6.90 -0.95
N LEU A 99 -11.37 -7.73 -0.99
CA LEU A 99 -12.60 -7.55 -0.21
C LEU A 99 -12.31 -7.58 1.29
N GLY A 100 -11.61 -8.61 1.78
CA GLY A 100 -11.29 -8.77 3.20
C GLY A 100 -10.44 -7.64 3.74
N PHE A 101 -9.45 -7.16 2.96
CA PHE A 101 -8.58 -6.08 3.37
C PHE A 101 -9.27 -4.70 3.33
N THR A 102 -10.25 -4.53 2.45
CA THR A 102 -10.90 -3.25 2.17
C THR A 102 -12.14 -3.02 3.01
N LEU A 103 -12.97 -4.07 3.19
CA LEU A 103 -14.30 -3.96 3.81
C LEU A 103 -14.27 -3.42 5.24
N PRO A 104 -13.35 -3.83 6.15
CA PRO A 104 -13.28 -3.25 7.49
C PRO A 104 -13.12 -1.73 7.48
N SER A 105 -12.19 -1.21 6.67
CA SER A 105 -11.97 0.23 6.54
C SER A 105 -13.17 0.95 5.98
N VAL A 106 -13.85 0.37 4.98
CA VAL A 106 -15.08 0.95 4.41
C VAL A 106 -16.14 1.09 5.49
N ILE A 107 -16.34 0.05 6.31
CA ILE A 107 -17.32 0.10 7.41
C ILE A 107 -16.96 1.22 8.39
N PHE A 108 -15.71 1.29 8.85
CA PHE A 108 -15.28 2.33 9.77
C PHE A 108 -15.44 3.74 9.19
N LEU A 109 -15.06 3.94 7.93
CA LEU A 109 -15.12 5.25 7.28
C LEU A 109 -16.57 5.69 6.98
N VAL A 110 -17.43 4.76 6.60
CA VAL A 110 -18.87 5.05 6.40
C VAL A 110 -19.54 5.35 7.73
N LEU A 111 -19.26 4.59 8.79
CA LEU A 111 -19.73 4.89 10.15
C LEU A 111 -19.20 6.25 10.63
N PHE A 112 -17.95 6.58 10.33
CA PHE A 112 -17.37 7.88 10.63
C PHE A 112 -18.09 8.99 9.84
N ALA A 113 -18.35 8.81 8.53
CA ALA A 113 -19.07 9.80 7.71
C ALA A 113 -20.42 10.18 8.31
N TYR A 114 -21.15 9.19 8.81
CA TYR A 114 -22.48 9.43 9.41
C TYR A 114 -22.45 9.74 10.92
N GLY A 115 -21.33 9.44 11.61
CA GLY A 115 -21.20 9.56 13.06
C GLY A 115 -20.15 10.57 13.56
N ALA A 116 -19.33 11.13 12.67
CA ALA A 116 -18.17 11.96 13.03
C ALA A 116 -18.49 13.17 13.89
N GLY A 117 -19.65 13.79 13.69
CA GLY A 117 -20.09 14.94 14.46
C GLY A 117 -20.23 14.71 15.97
N PHE A 118 -20.29 13.42 16.42
CA PHE A 118 -20.49 13.10 17.83
C PHE A 118 -19.19 12.94 18.65
N ILE A 119 -18.05 12.65 18.00
CA ILE A 119 -16.79 12.32 18.71
C ILE A 119 -15.63 13.28 18.38
N ALA A 120 -15.60 13.88 17.20
CA ALA A 120 -14.46 14.68 16.74
C ALA A 120 -14.17 15.88 17.65
N ASP A 121 -15.19 16.47 18.27
CA ASP A 121 -15.07 17.66 19.12
C ASP A 121 -14.74 17.34 20.59
N THR A 122 -14.69 16.06 20.97
CA THR A 122 -14.30 15.67 22.31
C THR A 122 -12.78 15.55 22.46
N ALA A 123 -12.23 15.98 23.61
CA ALA A 123 -10.80 15.86 23.90
C ALA A 123 -10.30 14.40 23.77
N ALA A 124 -11.11 13.44 24.22
CA ALA A 124 -10.79 12.01 24.10
C ALA A 124 -10.74 11.54 22.64
N GLY A 125 -11.65 12.00 21.78
CA GLY A 125 -11.66 11.68 20.35
C GLY A 125 -10.45 12.26 19.63
N GLN A 126 -10.13 13.53 19.87
CA GLN A 126 -8.93 14.17 19.33
C GLN A 126 -7.64 13.45 19.78
N GLY A 127 -7.56 13.07 21.05
CA GLY A 127 -6.45 12.30 21.60
C GLY A 127 -6.31 10.92 20.97
N LEU A 128 -7.42 10.22 20.78
CA LEU A 128 -7.44 8.92 20.09
C LEU A 128 -6.89 9.05 18.65
N PHE A 129 -7.37 10.03 17.89
CA PHE A 129 -6.86 10.26 16.52
C PHE A 129 -5.39 10.66 16.49
N ARG A 130 -4.93 11.48 17.46
CA ARG A 130 -3.51 11.80 17.63
C ARG A 130 -2.68 10.54 17.88
N GLY A 131 -3.11 9.68 18.82
CA GLY A 131 -2.45 8.41 19.13
C GLY A 131 -2.37 7.47 17.92
N LEU A 132 -3.46 7.30 17.17
CA LEU A 132 -3.50 6.45 15.97
C LEU A 132 -2.57 6.96 14.86
N LYS A 133 -2.38 8.28 14.74
CA LYS A 133 -1.38 8.85 13.82
C LYS A 133 0.06 8.55 14.28
N LEU A 134 0.32 8.56 15.60
CA LEU A 134 1.64 8.20 16.14
C LEU A 134 2.00 6.73 15.91
N VAL A 135 1.01 5.84 15.92
CA VAL A 135 1.19 4.45 15.46
C VAL A 135 1.79 4.40 14.06
N ALA A 136 1.28 5.23 13.14
CA ALA A 136 1.75 5.25 11.77
C ALA A 136 3.25 5.58 11.68
N VAL A 137 3.72 6.57 12.46
CA VAL A 137 5.14 6.94 12.53
C VAL A 137 5.98 5.73 12.96
N ALA A 138 5.60 5.07 14.07
CA ALA A 138 6.35 3.93 14.61
C ALA A 138 6.41 2.74 13.62
N ILE A 139 5.27 2.39 13.02
CA ILE A 139 5.19 1.24 12.09
C ILE A 139 5.90 1.54 10.78
N VAL A 140 5.76 2.75 10.23
CA VAL A 140 6.45 3.12 8.99
C VAL A 140 7.97 3.18 9.19
N ALA A 141 8.44 3.74 10.31
CA ALA A 141 9.86 3.73 10.64
C ALA A 141 10.40 2.29 10.73
N HIS A 142 9.67 1.38 11.38
CA HIS A 142 10.04 -0.03 11.46
C HIS A 142 10.04 -0.72 10.07
N ALA A 143 9.07 -0.41 9.21
CA ALA A 143 9.02 -0.95 7.86
C ALA A 143 10.17 -0.44 6.99
N VAL A 144 10.47 0.87 7.03
CA VAL A 144 11.63 1.45 6.31
C VAL A 144 12.92 0.81 6.78
N TRP A 145 13.11 0.65 8.09
CA TRP A 145 14.29 0.00 8.65
C TRP A 145 14.47 -1.42 8.13
N GLY A 146 13.44 -2.26 8.21
CA GLY A 146 13.48 -3.64 7.74
C GLY A 146 13.72 -3.75 6.23
N MET A 147 13.08 -2.89 5.43
CA MET A 147 13.30 -2.87 3.98
C MET A 147 14.69 -2.36 3.63
N ALA A 148 15.23 -1.36 4.33
CA ALA A 148 16.58 -0.85 4.11
C ALA A 148 17.63 -1.93 4.30
N GLN A 149 17.53 -2.74 5.34
CA GLN A 149 18.45 -3.85 5.60
C GLN A 149 18.48 -4.87 4.46
N ASN A 150 17.34 -5.18 3.85
CA ASN A 150 17.24 -6.22 2.83
C ASN A 150 17.43 -5.71 1.40
N LEU A 151 16.94 -4.52 1.09
CA LEU A 151 16.90 -3.98 -0.28
C LEU A 151 18.03 -3.00 -0.58
N THR A 152 18.67 -2.43 0.46
CA THR A 152 19.82 -1.53 0.32
C THR A 152 21.03 -1.99 1.14
N PRO A 153 21.45 -3.27 1.06
CA PRO A 153 22.51 -3.84 1.92
C PRO A 153 23.92 -3.39 1.55
N ASP A 154 24.13 -2.82 0.36
CA ASP A 154 25.41 -2.34 -0.11
C ASP A 154 25.42 -0.84 -0.40
N LYS A 155 26.62 -0.26 -0.51
CA LYS A 155 26.83 1.17 -0.73
C LYS A 155 26.13 1.68 -1.98
N THR A 156 26.11 0.91 -3.07
CA THR A 156 25.50 1.30 -4.35
C THR A 156 23.98 1.45 -4.19
N ARG A 157 23.32 0.41 -3.67
CA ARG A 157 21.87 0.43 -3.47
C ARG A 157 21.47 1.44 -2.40
N ALA A 158 22.25 1.59 -1.32
CA ALA A 158 22.03 2.61 -0.31
C ALA A 158 22.13 4.03 -0.90
N SER A 159 23.10 4.28 -1.78
CA SER A 159 23.23 5.56 -2.49
C SER A 159 22.07 5.82 -3.45
N ILE A 160 21.61 4.81 -4.18
CA ILE A 160 20.43 4.92 -5.04
C ILE A 160 19.20 5.28 -4.20
N GLY A 161 19.00 4.60 -3.08
CA GLY A 161 17.90 4.88 -2.14
C GLY A 161 17.96 6.31 -1.59
N ALA A 162 19.13 6.74 -1.13
CA ALA A 162 19.31 8.10 -0.61
C ALA A 162 19.02 9.18 -1.66
N LEU A 163 19.53 9.01 -2.89
CA LEU A 163 19.26 9.95 -3.98
C LEU A 163 17.79 9.94 -4.41
N ALA A 164 17.14 8.78 -4.42
CA ALA A 164 15.71 8.68 -4.68
C ALA A 164 14.89 9.39 -3.59
N ALA A 165 15.31 9.31 -2.32
CA ALA A 165 14.70 10.08 -1.23
C ALA A 165 14.83 11.59 -1.46
N VAL A 166 16.01 12.05 -1.88
CA VAL A 166 16.24 13.47 -2.23
C VAL A 166 15.32 13.90 -3.36
N ILE A 167 15.22 13.12 -4.44
CA ILE A 167 14.32 13.43 -5.56
C ILE A 167 12.87 13.52 -5.08
N ALA A 168 12.41 12.55 -4.27
CA ALA A 168 11.05 12.54 -3.76
C ALA A 168 10.74 13.70 -2.80
N LEU A 169 11.72 14.15 -2.01
CA LEU A 169 11.58 15.30 -1.11
C LEU A 169 11.58 16.64 -1.86
N LEU A 170 12.42 16.77 -2.89
CA LEU A 170 12.50 18.01 -3.68
C LEU A 170 11.35 18.15 -4.68
N ALA A 171 10.77 17.05 -5.11
CA ALA A 171 9.61 17.02 -6.00
C ALA A 171 8.51 16.13 -5.41
N PRO A 172 7.76 16.59 -4.39
CA PRO A 172 6.76 15.80 -3.69
C PRO A 172 5.47 15.65 -4.51
N THR A 173 5.61 15.28 -5.76
CA THR A 173 4.54 15.11 -6.75
C THR A 173 4.61 13.70 -7.34
N SER A 174 3.54 13.27 -8.02
CA SER A 174 3.52 12.02 -8.77
C SER A 174 4.68 11.94 -9.78
N ILE A 175 5.02 13.07 -10.41
CA ILE A 175 6.12 13.14 -11.38
C ILE A 175 7.47 12.89 -10.69
N GLY A 176 7.70 13.50 -9.52
CA GLY A 176 8.93 13.29 -8.74
C GLY A 176 9.09 11.83 -8.29
N GLN A 177 8.01 11.18 -7.90
CA GLN A 177 8.05 9.76 -7.53
C GLN A 177 8.36 8.86 -8.74
N ILE A 178 7.74 9.12 -9.90
CA ILE A 178 8.07 8.42 -11.15
C ILE A 178 9.53 8.65 -11.51
N ALA A 179 10.01 9.89 -11.41
CA ALA A 179 11.40 10.23 -11.68
C ALA A 179 12.37 9.48 -10.74
N ALA A 180 12.06 9.38 -9.44
CA ALA A 180 12.84 8.63 -8.48
C ALA A 180 12.88 7.12 -8.81
N ILE A 181 11.76 6.54 -9.23
CA ILE A 181 11.67 5.13 -9.65
C ILE A 181 12.45 4.91 -10.95
N ALA A 182 12.26 5.79 -11.96
CA ALA A 182 12.97 5.73 -13.22
C ALA A 182 14.49 5.90 -13.04
N PHE A 183 14.90 6.84 -12.19
CA PHE A 183 16.29 7.01 -11.77
C PHE A 183 16.84 5.72 -11.15
N GLY A 184 16.11 5.11 -10.22
CA GLY A 184 16.54 3.85 -9.61
C GLY A 184 16.65 2.71 -10.60
N GLY A 185 15.71 2.58 -11.53
CA GLY A 185 15.76 1.59 -12.60
C GLY A 185 16.99 1.79 -13.50
N LEU A 186 17.26 3.02 -13.91
CA LEU A 186 18.41 3.38 -14.75
C LEU A 186 19.74 3.15 -14.02
N MET A 187 19.86 3.59 -12.77
CA MET A 187 21.05 3.39 -11.96
C MET A 187 21.25 1.90 -11.61
N GLY A 188 20.18 1.20 -11.33
CA GLY A 188 20.20 -0.24 -11.12
C GLY A 188 20.74 -0.98 -12.36
N TRP A 189 20.24 -0.64 -13.53
CA TRP A 189 20.76 -1.19 -14.79
C TRP A 189 22.26 -0.94 -15.01
N ARG A 190 22.74 0.25 -14.66
CA ARG A 190 24.15 0.64 -14.84
C ARG A 190 25.07 0.11 -13.76
N LEU A 191 24.66 0.10 -12.52
CA LEU A 191 25.51 -0.07 -11.35
C LEU A 191 25.25 -1.38 -10.59
N CYS A 192 24.02 -1.93 -10.63
CA CYS A 192 23.72 -3.20 -10.01
C CYS A 192 23.98 -4.34 -11.01
N LYS A 193 24.62 -5.40 -10.51
CA LYS A 193 24.81 -6.61 -11.34
C LYS A 193 23.67 -7.56 -11.08
N GLY A 194 23.02 -8.08 -12.10
CA GLY A 194 22.18 -9.27 -11.99
C GLY A 194 23.05 -10.48 -11.65
N ASP A 195 22.53 -11.41 -10.88
CA ASP A 195 23.19 -12.69 -10.65
C ASP A 195 22.62 -13.70 -11.66
N PRO A 196 23.46 -14.20 -12.60
CA PRO A 196 23.00 -15.20 -13.57
C PRO A 196 22.58 -16.53 -12.90
N ASN A 197 23.10 -16.79 -11.69
CA ASN A 197 22.82 -18.01 -10.94
C ASN A 197 21.63 -17.86 -9.98
N GLU A 198 21.15 -16.63 -9.77
CA GLU A 198 19.94 -16.38 -9.00
C GLU A 198 18.75 -16.85 -9.85
N GLN A 199 18.30 -18.07 -9.60
CA GLN A 199 17.06 -18.56 -10.17
C GLN A 199 15.90 -17.93 -9.37
N PRO A 200 15.17 -16.96 -9.95
CA PRO A 200 14.04 -16.37 -9.25
C PRO A 200 12.98 -17.46 -9.07
N GLU A 201 12.40 -17.52 -7.88
CA GLU A 201 11.28 -18.42 -7.59
C GLU A 201 10.14 -18.11 -8.56
N VAL A 202 9.74 -19.10 -9.37
CA VAL A 202 8.67 -18.92 -10.34
C VAL A 202 7.34 -18.76 -9.59
N LEU A 203 6.79 -17.56 -9.60
CA LEU A 203 5.48 -17.28 -9.05
C LEU A 203 4.41 -17.57 -10.10
N ASP A 204 3.57 -18.57 -9.83
CA ASP A 204 2.40 -18.86 -10.65
C ASP A 204 1.17 -18.13 -10.09
N PHE A 205 0.87 -16.99 -10.69
CA PHE A 205 -0.33 -16.22 -10.36
C PHE A 205 -1.61 -16.75 -10.96
N SER A 206 -1.55 -17.84 -11.72
CA SER A 206 -2.69 -18.43 -12.43
C SER A 206 -3.43 -17.44 -13.36
N VAL A 207 -2.73 -16.39 -13.82
CA VAL A 207 -3.28 -15.40 -14.74
C VAL A 207 -2.84 -15.72 -16.17
N SER A 208 -3.79 -16.02 -17.03
CA SER A 208 -3.50 -16.35 -18.43
C SER A 208 -3.14 -15.11 -19.25
N LYS A 209 -2.30 -15.26 -20.29
CA LYS A 209 -1.91 -14.17 -21.19
C LYS A 209 -3.11 -13.46 -21.83
N PRO A 210 -4.17 -14.18 -22.31
CA PRO A 210 -5.37 -13.51 -22.84
C PRO A 210 -6.03 -12.59 -21.81
N VAL A 211 -6.16 -13.02 -20.54
CA VAL A 211 -6.71 -12.16 -19.48
C VAL A 211 -5.84 -10.94 -19.27
N GLY A 212 -4.51 -11.08 -19.30
CA GLY A 212 -3.60 -9.94 -19.22
C GLY A 212 -3.81 -8.93 -20.33
N VAL A 213 -3.90 -9.41 -21.58
CA VAL A 213 -4.14 -8.53 -22.74
C VAL A 213 -5.52 -7.87 -22.68
N VAL A 214 -6.57 -8.62 -22.35
CA VAL A 214 -7.94 -8.06 -22.18
C VAL A 214 -7.96 -7.00 -21.09
N SER A 215 -7.30 -7.26 -19.95
CA SER A 215 -7.21 -6.28 -18.87
C SER A 215 -6.48 -4.99 -19.28
N ALA A 216 -5.40 -5.12 -20.07
CA ALA A 216 -4.70 -3.97 -20.62
C ALA A 216 -5.59 -3.17 -21.58
N VAL A 217 -6.24 -3.84 -22.53
CA VAL A 217 -7.15 -3.19 -23.50
C VAL A 217 -8.28 -2.49 -22.76
N LEU A 218 -8.91 -3.16 -21.77
CA LEU A 218 -9.99 -2.58 -20.98
C LEU A 218 -9.52 -1.34 -20.23
N LEU A 219 -8.33 -1.39 -19.61
CA LEU A 219 -7.73 -0.23 -18.92
C LEU A 219 -7.57 0.96 -19.88
N PHE A 220 -6.98 0.74 -21.06
CA PHE A 220 -6.75 1.83 -22.03
C PHE A 220 -8.06 2.37 -22.61
N VAL A 221 -9.06 1.50 -22.85
CA VAL A 221 -10.39 1.93 -23.29
C VAL A 221 -11.04 2.79 -22.21
N LEU A 222 -11.03 2.36 -20.96
CA LEU A 222 -11.60 3.13 -19.85
C LEU A 222 -10.86 4.46 -19.66
N LEU A 223 -9.54 4.49 -19.79
CA LEU A 223 -8.75 5.74 -19.73
C LEU A 223 -9.11 6.69 -20.91
N ALA A 224 -9.27 6.15 -22.11
CA ALA A 224 -9.68 6.96 -23.26
C ALA A 224 -11.11 7.52 -23.08
N VAL A 225 -12.04 6.69 -22.64
CA VAL A 225 -13.40 7.11 -22.29
C VAL A 225 -13.38 8.16 -21.17
N ALA A 226 -12.52 8.00 -20.18
CA ALA A 226 -12.37 8.94 -19.08
C ALA A 226 -11.84 10.33 -19.48
N LEU A 227 -11.33 10.51 -20.69
CA LEU A 227 -10.96 11.82 -21.25
C LEU A 227 -12.16 12.56 -21.85
N VAL A 228 -13.30 11.88 -22.08
CA VAL A 228 -14.50 12.49 -22.64
C VAL A 228 -15.29 13.19 -21.53
N PRO A 229 -15.46 14.52 -21.59
CA PRO A 229 -16.30 15.22 -20.62
C PRO A 229 -17.76 14.88 -20.87
N LEU A 230 -18.41 14.30 -19.88
CA LEU A 230 -19.85 14.05 -19.89
C LEU A 230 -20.52 14.83 -18.74
N PRO A 231 -21.80 15.19 -18.89
CA PRO A 231 -22.53 15.94 -17.87
C PRO A 231 -22.58 15.19 -16.52
N ASP A 232 -22.90 15.91 -15.46
CA ASP A 232 -23.02 15.39 -14.11
C ASP A 232 -23.95 14.18 -14.05
N SER A 233 -23.37 13.03 -13.73
CA SER A 233 -24.01 11.73 -13.74
C SER A 233 -23.19 10.72 -12.93
N ALA A 234 -23.69 9.51 -12.77
CA ALA A 234 -22.95 8.40 -12.18
C ALA A 234 -21.62 8.14 -12.92
N TYR A 235 -21.59 8.41 -14.22
CA TYR A 235 -20.38 8.30 -15.04
C TYR A 235 -19.33 9.35 -14.65
N SER A 236 -19.72 10.62 -14.43
CA SER A 236 -18.75 11.66 -14.04
C SER A 236 -18.12 11.36 -12.68
N MET A 237 -18.91 10.84 -11.74
CA MET A 237 -18.37 10.35 -10.45
C MET A 237 -17.42 9.16 -10.66
N PHE A 238 -17.82 8.14 -11.43
CA PHE A 238 -16.94 7.02 -11.75
C PHE A 238 -15.62 7.50 -12.36
N ASN A 239 -15.68 8.40 -13.34
CA ASN A 239 -14.54 8.96 -14.04
C ASN A 239 -13.59 9.70 -13.08
N ALA A 240 -14.12 10.54 -12.19
CA ALA A 240 -13.34 11.28 -11.21
C ALA A 240 -12.50 10.35 -10.33
N PHE A 241 -13.10 9.31 -9.76
CA PHE A 241 -12.40 8.34 -8.92
C PHE A 241 -11.50 7.39 -9.72
N PHE A 242 -11.91 6.97 -10.92
CA PHE A 242 -11.11 6.12 -11.79
C PHE A 242 -9.81 6.81 -12.22
N ARG A 243 -9.88 8.05 -12.68
CA ARG A 243 -8.70 8.85 -13.06
C ARG A 243 -7.79 9.08 -11.86
N SER A 244 -8.36 9.44 -10.70
CA SER A 244 -7.58 9.60 -9.49
C SER A 244 -6.84 8.31 -9.13
N GLY A 245 -7.51 7.15 -9.19
CA GLY A 245 -6.89 5.85 -8.94
C GLY A 245 -5.81 5.45 -9.94
N ALA A 246 -5.99 5.82 -11.23
CA ALA A 246 -5.06 5.49 -12.31
C ALA A 246 -3.78 6.34 -12.28
N LEU A 247 -3.82 7.55 -11.74
CA LEU A 247 -2.71 8.49 -11.74
C LEU A 247 -1.88 8.49 -10.46
N VAL A 248 -2.23 7.65 -9.48
CA VAL A 248 -1.47 7.55 -8.25
C VAL A 248 -0.25 6.64 -8.43
N PHE A 249 0.93 7.17 -8.20
CA PHE A 249 2.18 6.43 -8.17
C PHE A 249 2.80 6.50 -6.76
N GLY A 250 3.33 5.39 -6.27
CA GLY A 250 4.24 5.33 -5.13
C GLY A 250 3.68 5.55 -3.74
N GLY A 251 2.50 6.13 -3.54
CA GLY A 251 2.00 6.35 -2.17
C GLY A 251 0.56 6.82 -2.06
N GLY A 252 -0.12 6.41 -0.98
CA GLY A 252 -1.51 6.76 -0.74
C GLY A 252 -1.78 8.28 -0.61
N HIS A 253 -0.79 9.05 -0.20
CA HIS A 253 -0.93 10.50 -0.03
C HIS A 253 -1.01 11.27 -1.35
N VAL A 254 -0.46 10.73 -2.43
CA VAL A 254 -0.51 11.33 -3.77
C VAL A 254 -1.94 11.36 -4.32
N VAL A 255 -2.82 10.51 -3.82
CA VAL A 255 -4.24 10.53 -4.20
C VAL A 255 -4.96 11.79 -3.73
N LEU A 256 -4.46 12.47 -2.68
CA LEU A 256 -5.10 13.64 -2.10
C LEU A 256 -5.32 14.80 -3.06
N PRO A 257 -4.28 15.37 -3.69
CA PRO A 257 -4.48 16.46 -4.63
C PRO A 257 -5.36 16.05 -5.81
N LEU A 258 -5.25 14.80 -6.27
CA LEU A 258 -6.08 14.27 -7.36
C LEU A 258 -7.55 14.17 -6.96
N LEU A 259 -7.86 13.66 -5.77
CA LEU A 259 -9.22 13.59 -5.27
C LEU A 259 -9.76 14.97 -4.90
N ASN A 260 -8.94 15.87 -4.35
CA ASN A 260 -9.35 17.23 -4.06
C ASN A 260 -9.81 17.95 -5.34
N GLU A 261 -9.00 17.85 -6.40
CA GLU A 261 -9.36 18.39 -7.71
C GLU A 261 -10.62 17.71 -8.29
N ALA A 262 -10.76 16.40 -8.05
CA ALA A 262 -11.86 15.62 -8.63
C ALA A 262 -13.22 15.82 -7.96
N VAL A 263 -13.26 16.08 -6.63
CA VAL A 263 -14.54 16.12 -5.87
C VAL A 263 -14.76 17.42 -5.11
N VAL A 264 -13.71 18.16 -4.72
CA VAL A 264 -13.87 19.44 -4.02
C VAL A 264 -14.02 20.59 -5.01
N ALA A 265 -13.20 20.63 -6.05
CA ALA A 265 -13.28 21.68 -7.07
C ALA A 265 -14.66 21.77 -7.76
N PRO A 266 -15.33 20.64 -8.11
CA PRO A 266 -16.69 20.67 -8.65
C PRO A 266 -17.77 20.88 -7.57
N GLY A 267 -17.41 20.95 -6.28
CA GLY A 267 -18.33 21.19 -5.18
C GLY A 267 -19.14 19.96 -4.72
N TRP A 268 -18.71 18.75 -5.08
CA TRP A 268 -19.37 17.53 -4.62
C TRP A 268 -19.11 17.20 -3.15
N VAL A 269 -17.97 17.62 -2.63
CA VAL A 269 -17.57 17.47 -1.22
C VAL A 269 -17.00 18.79 -0.74
N SER A 270 -17.36 19.21 0.49
CA SER A 270 -16.76 20.41 1.08
C SER A 270 -15.28 20.19 1.41
N GLY A 271 -14.48 21.26 1.40
CA GLY A 271 -13.07 21.18 1.78
C GLY A 271 -12.88 20.72 3.24
N GLU A 272 -13.81 21.06 4.13
CA GLU A 272 -13.79 20.63 5.54
C GLU A 272 -14.04 19.13 5.67
N ASP A 273 -15.10 18.61 5.03
CA ASP A 273 -15.39 17.18 5.02
C ASP A 273 -14.27 16.39 4.37
N PHE A 274 -13.67 16.90 3.30
CA PHE A 274 -12.54 16.28 2.65
C PHE A 274 -11.35 16.11 3.62
N LEU A 275 -10.99 17.16 4.36
CA LEU A 275 -9.87 17.12 5.31
C LEU A 275 -10.21 16.26 6.54
N ALA A 276 -11.44 16.33 7.07
CA ALA A 276 -11.89 15.51 8.18
C ALA A 276 -11.85 14.02 7.82
N GLY A 277 -12.40 13.66 6.66
CA GLY A 277 -12.39 12.29 6.15
C GLY A 277 -10.98 11.77 5.85
N TYR A 278 -10.10 12.63 5.37
CA TYR A 278 -8.70 12.25 5.21
C TYR A 278 -8.03 11.95 6.54
N GLY A 279 -8.27 12.77 7.56
CA GLY A 279 -7.79 12.52 8.92
C GLY A 279 -8.30 11.17 9.47
N ALA A 280 -9.59 10.89 9.29
CA ALA A 280 -10.20 9.62 9.66
C ALA A 280 -9.58 8.44 8.90
N ALA A 281 -9.37 8.57 7.58
CA ALA A 281 -8.75 7.53 6.76
C ALA A 281 -7.31 7.20 7.19
N GLN A 282 -6.59 8.14 7.80
CA GLN A 282 -5.28 7.89 8.41
C GLN A 282 -5.37 7.15 9.75
N ALA A 283 -6.50 7.26 10.42
CA ALA A 283 -6.73 6.68 11.74
C ALA A 283 -7.31 5.25 11.68
N VAL A 284 -7.94 4.86 10.57
CA VAL A 284 -8.51 3.52 10.42
C VAL A 284 -7.49 2.53 9.86
N PRO A 285 -7.61 1.23 10.20
CA PRO A 285 -6.78 0.20 9.58
C PRO A 285 -7.24 -0.07 8.15
N GLY A 286 -6.34 -0.63 7.32
CA GLY A 286 -6.65 -1.01 5.93
C GLY A 286 -6.27 0.04 4.89
N PRO A 287 -6.63 -0.17 3.60
CA PRO A 287 -6.10 0.63 2.51
C PRO A 287 -6.62 2.08 2.52
N LEU A 288 -5.72 3.06 2.39
CA LEU A 288 -6.09 4.48 2.37
C LEU A 288 -7.08 4.84 1.25
N PHE A 289 -7.10 4.08 0.17
CA PHE A 289 -8.03 4.28 -0.95
C PHE A 289 -9.50 4.04 -0.58
N THR A 290 -9.78 3.44 0.59
CA THR A 290 -11.12 3.40 1.17
C THR A 290 -11.65 4.77 1.54
N PHE A 291 -10.79 5.80 1.57
CA PHE A 291 -11.18 7.20 1.61
C PHE A 291 -12.16 7.56 0.49
N GLY A 292 -12.09 6.89 -0.68
CA GLY A 292 -13.11 7.01 -1.73
C GLY A 292 -14.51 6.65 -1.24
N ALA A 293 -14.67 5.65 -0.38
CA ALA A 293 -15.97 5.30 0.20
C ALA A 293 -16.51 6.40 1.12
N TYR A 294 -15.64 7.00 1.94
CA TYR A 294 -16.01 8.17 2.75
C TYR A 294 -16.47 9.34 1.88
N LEU A 295 -15.67 9.68 0.86
CA LEU A 295 -16.03 10.78 -0.06
C LEU A 295 -17.37 10.50 -0.75
N GLY A 296 -17.61 9.25 -1.17
CA GLY A 296 -18.93 8.86 -1.70
C GLY A 296 -20.06 9.00 -0.69
N ALA A 297 -19.80 8.74 0.61
CA ALA A 297 -20.78 8.83 1.67
C ALA A 297 -21.21 10.29 1.97
N VAL A 298 -20.26 11.23 1.91
CA VAL A 298 -20.50 12.66 2.18
C VAL A 298 -20.79 13.47 0.92
N ALA A 299 -20.70 12.86 -0.28
CA ALA A 299 -20.91 13.55 -1.53
C ALA A 299 -22.34 14.07 -1.69
N THR A 300 -22.45 15.32 -2.12
CA THR A 300 -23.69 16.00 -2.54
C THR A 300 -23.80 16.14 -4.07
N GLY A 301 -22.92 15.44 -4.80
CA GLY A 301 -22.77 15.51 -6.24
C GLY A 301 -23.85 14.74 -7.02
N PRO A 302 -23.53 14.31 -8.25
CA PRO A 302 -24.51 13.74 -9.18
C PRO A 302 -25.14 12.42 -8.71
N VAL A 303 -24.48 11.74 -7.77
CA VAL A 303 -24.96 10.52 -7.12
C VAL A 303 -24.62 10.60 -5.63
N THR A 304 -25.50 10.10 -4.77
CA THR A 304 -25.34 10.16 -3.31
C THR A 304 -25.58 8.81 -2.63
N GLY A 305 -25.29 8.74 -1.33
CA GLY A 305 -25.57 7.58 -0.50
C GLY A 305 -24.81 6.32 -0.93
N TRP A 306 -25.41 5.15 -0.76
CA TRP A 306 -24.77 3.86 -1.00
C TRP A 306 -24.29 3.66 -2.45
N THR A 307 -25.00 4.26 -3.42
CA THR A 307 -24.60 4.21 -4.83
C THR A 307 -23.29 4.97 -5.04
N ALA A 308 -23.17 6.16 -4.47
CA ALA A 308 -21.93 6.95 -4.54
C ALA A 308 -20.76 6.24 -3.85
N ILE A 309 -21.00 5.65 -2.66
CA ILE A 309 -19.99 4.83 -1.95
C ILE A 309 -19.49 3.70 -2.84
N GLY A 310 -20.40 2.95 -3.46
CA GLY A 310 -20.06 1.81 -4.32
C GLY A 310 -19.28 2.24 -5.56
N ILE A 311 -19.74 3.27 -6.27
CA ILE A 311 -19.09 3.81 -7.47
C ILE A 311 -17.68 4.32 -7.13
N ALA A 312 -17.54 5.16 -6.12
CA ALA A 312 -16.27 5.74 -5.72
C ALA A 312 -15.25 4.68 -5.31
N LEU A 313 -15.69 3.71 -4.47
CA LEU A 313 -14.84 2.62 -4.03
C LEU A 313 -14.38 1.73 -5.18
N PHE A 314 -15.30 1.30 -6.04
CA PHE A 314 -14.97 0.44 -7.16
C PHE A 314 -14.07 1.15 -8.17
N ALA A 315 -14.42 2.37 -8.55
CA ALA A 315 -13.70 3.14 -9.56
C ALA A 315 -12.25 3.44 -9.16
N ILE A 316 -11.99 3.77 -7.90
CA ILE A 316 -10.64 4.13 -7.46
C ILE A 316 -9.67 2.93 -7.42
N PHE A 317 -10.16 1.70 -7.17
CA PHE A 317 -9.34 0.49 -7.14
C PHE A 317 -9.19 -0.17 -8.52
N LEU A 318 -10.17 -0.02 -9.39
CA LEU A 318 -10.25 -0.72 -10.68
C LEU A 318 -9.01 -0.58 -11.56
N PRO A 319 -8.46 0.63 -11.79
CA PRO A 319 -7.29 0.77 -12.67
C PRO A 319 -6.07 0.02 -12.13
N GLY A 320 -5.84 0.04 -10.82
CA GLY A 320 -4.76 -0.71 -10.18
C GLY A 320 -4.90 -2.23 -10.34
N ILE A 321 -6.12 -2.76 -10.24
CA ILE A 321 -6.41 -4.19 -10.44
C ILE A 321 -6.21 -4.59 -11.91
N LEU A 322 -6.74 -3.80 -12.85
CA LEU A 322 -6.59 -4.06 -14.29
C LEU A 322 -5.12 -4.04 -14.70
N LEU A 323 -4.36 -3.07 -14.19
CA LEU A 323 -2.94 -2.97 -14.48
C LEU A 323 -2.15 -4.14 -13.90
N GLN A 324 -2.50 -4.57 -12.69
CA GLN A 324 -1.88 -5.73 -12.05
C GLN A 324 -2.15 -7.01 -12.85
N LEU A 325 -3.40 -7.25 -13.25
CA LEU A 325 -3.77 -8.39 -14.09
C LEU A 325 -3.07 -8.35 -15.45
N SER A 326 -2.84 -7.16 -16.01
CA SER A 326 -2.14 -7.03 -17.29
C SER A 326 -0.65 -7.35 -17.21
N ALA A 327 -0.01 -7.03 -16.07
CA ALA A 327 1.43 -7.19 -15.89
C ALA A 327 1.84 -8.62 -15.46
N LEU A 328 1.05 -9.24 -14.59
CA LEU A 328 1.40 -10.52 -13.95
C LEU A 328 1.72 -11.67 -14.93
N PRO A 329 0.99 -11.89 -16.07
CA PRO A 329 1.30 -12.98 -16.99
C PRO A 329 2.67 -12.89 -17.65
N PHE A 330 3.22 -11.70 -17.73
CA PHE A 330 4.52 -11.42 -18.37
C PHE A 330 5.65 -11.30 -17.36
N TRP A 331 5.31 -11.26 -16.07
CA TRP A 331 6.26 -10.98 -15.01
C TRP A 331 7.38 -12.01 -14.92
N ASN A 332 7.04 -13.31 -14.90
CA ASN A 332 8.04 -14.38 -14.83
C ASN A 332 9.02 -14.37 -16.03
N MET A 333 8.55 -13.98 -17.23
CA MET A 333 9.40 -13.86 -18.41
C MET A 333 10.39 -12.68 -18.29
N LEU A 334 9.96 -11.59 -17.67
CA LEU A 334 10.77 -10.37 -17.53
C LEU A 334 11.81 -10.50 -16.41
N ARG A 335 11.41 -11.08 -15.27
CA ARG A 335 12.27 -11.19 -14.07
C ARG A 335 13.46 -12.13 -14.22
N GLY A 336 13.41 -13.12 -15.13
CA GLY A 336 14.54 -14.02 -15.43
C GLY A 336 15.68 -13.36 -16.19
N ARG A 337 15.52 -12.14 -16.70
CA ARG A 337 16.58 -11.43 -17.42
C ARG A 337 17.48 -10.66 -16.44
N THR A 338 18.80 -10.90 -16.52
CA THR A 338 19.79 -10.22 -15.65
C THR A 338 19.68 -8.70 -15.68
N THR A 339 19.36 -8.12 -16.85
CA THR A 339 19.10 -6.68 -17.00
C THR A 339 17.90 -6.24 -16.19
N VAL A 340 16.79 -7.01 -16.23
CA VAL A 340 15.57 -6.69 -15.47
C VAL A 340 15.85 -6.83 -13.97
N GLN A 341 16.58 -7.88 -13.54
CA GLN A 341 16.98 -8.03 -12.14
C GLN A 341 17.81 -6.84 -11.65
N ALA A 342 18.79 -6.39 -12.45
CA ALA A 342 19.61 -5.23 -12.13
C ALA A 342 18.77 -3.96 -12.00
N MET A 343 17.85 -3.70 -12.95
CA MET A 343 16.90 -2.59 -12.88
C MET A 343 16.02 -2.68 -11.63
N MET A 344 15.50 -3.88 -11.31
CA MET A 344 14.63 -4.09 -10.15
C MET A 344 15.37 -3.85 -8.82
N ARG A 345 16.63 -4.24 -8.71
CA ARG A 345 17.46 -3.94 -7.53
C ARG A 345 17.57 -2.42 -7.31
N GLY A 346 17.71 -1.64 -8.38
CA GLY A 346 17.71 -0.19 -8.31
C GLY A 346 16.34 0.41 -8.00
N VAL A 347 15.27 -0.12 -8.62
CA VAL A 347 13.88 0.28 -8.31
C VAL A 347 13.58 0.00 -6.83
N ASN A 348 13.88 -1.19 -6.32
CA ASN A 348 13.66 -1.55 -4.93
C ASN A 348 14.44 -0.63 -3.97
N ALA A 349 15.68 -0.28 -4.31
CA ALA A 349 16.45 0.69 -3.54
C ALA A 349 15.80 2.09 -3.55
N SER A 350 15.32 2.56 -4.71
CA SER A 350 14.60 3.84 -4.80
C SER A 350 13.32 3.83 -3.98
N VAL A 351 12.61 2.71 -3.96
CA VAL A 351 11.42 2.53 -3.15
C VAL A 351 11.74 2.76 -1.68
N VAL A 352 12.79 2.16 -1.14
CA VAL A 352 13.23 2.41 0.26
C VAL A 352 13.46 3.91 0.48
N GLY A 353 14.08 4.59 -0.47
CA GLY A 353 14.30 6.04 -0.40
C GLY A 353 13.00 6.84 -0.41
N ILE A 354 12.09 6.54 -1.33
CA ILE A 354 10.76 7.17 -1.41
C ILE A 354 9.99 6.96 -0.09
N LEU A 355 10.11 5.78 0.51
CA LEU A 355 9.50 5.45 1.78
C LEU A 355 10.12 6.25 2.94
N GLY A 356 11.44 6.40 2.95
CA GLY A 356 12.15 7.26 3.90
C GLY A 356 11.72 8.72 3.76
N ALA A 357 11.57 9.20 2.52
CA ALA A 357 11.02 10.52 2.24
C ALA A 357 9.59 10.68 2.77
N ALA A 358 8.72 9.70 2.52
CA ALA A 358 7.34 9.71 3.00
C ALA A 358 7.25 9.62 4.54
N LEU A 359 8.16 8.90 5.19
CA LEU A 359 8.27 8.89 6.65
C LEU A 359 8.54 10.29 7.19
N TYR A 360 9.42 11.05 6.54
CA TYR A 360 9.69 12.43 6.93
C TYR A 360 8.52 13.34 6.56
N THR A 361 8.19 13.42 5.27
CA THR A 361 7.09 14.25 4.75
C THR A 361 6.14 13.38 3.93
N PRO A 362 4.84 13.28 4.28
CA PRO A 362 4.12 14.07 5.28
C PRO A 362 4.00 13.43 6.67
N ILE A 363 4.41 12.15 6.88
CA ILE A 363 4.03 11.40 8.08
C ILE A 363 4.57 12.06 9.35
N TRP A 364 5.90 12.23 9.44
CA TRP A 364 6.52 12.86 10.61
C TRP A 364 6.05 14.30 10.79
N THR A 365 6.15 15.11 9.74
CA THR A 365 5.86 16.55 9.80
C THR A 365 4.40 16.86 10.12
N SER A 366 3.47 15.98 9.80
CA SER A 366 2.05 16.16 10.13
C SER A 366 1.66 15.67 11.53
N VAL A 367 2.42 14.73 12.08
CA VAL A 367 2.03 13.99 13.30
C VAL A 367 2.88 14.39 14.51
N VAL A 368 4.20 14.48 14.36
CA VAL A 368 5.13 14.77 15.46
C VAL A 368 5.29 16.28 15.60
N ARG A 369 4.50 16.88 16.48
CA ARG A 369 4.49 18.33 16.72
C ARG A 369 5.13 18.72 18.04
N HIS A 370 5.15 17.82 19.02
CA HIS A 370 5.67 18.03 20.36
C HIS A 370 6.65 16.94 20.75
N PRO A 371 7.59 17.19 21.68
CA PRO A 371 8.52 16.17 22.19
C PRO A 371 7.81 14.91 22.72
N ALA A 372 6.61 15.08 23.30
CA ALA A 372 5.81 13.95 23.78
C ALA A 372 5.32 13.04 22.64
N ASP A 373 4.98 13.59 21.47
CA ASP A 373 4.61 12.81 20.29
C ASP A 373 5.78 11.94 19.83
N PHE A 374 6.97 12.53 19.81
CA PHE A 374 8.20 11.81 19.48
C PHE A 374 8.46 10.67 20.47
N ALA A 375 8.33 10.94 21.78
CA ALA A 375 8.55 9.92 22.80
C ALA A 375 7.60 8.73 22.62
N VAL A 376 6.31 8.98 22.38
CA VAL A 376 5.32 7.92 22.14
C VAL A 376 5.65 7.14 20.85
N ALA A 377 5.96 7.81 19.75
CA ALA A 377 6.34 7.17 18.50
C ALA A 377 7.63 6.34 18.64
N LEU A 378 8.64 6.86 19.36
CA LEU A 378 9.90 6.17 19.64
C LEU A 378 9.68 4.90 20.47
N ILE A 379 8.88 4.98 21.54
CA ILE A 379 8.54 3.80 22.33
C ILE A 379 7.81 2.77 21.47
N GLY A 380 6.83 3.20 20.67
CA GLY A 380 6.14 2.33 19.70
C GLY A 380 7.10 1.65 18.73
N PHE A 381 8.08 2.37 18.19
CA PHE A 381 9.11 1.83 17.32
C PHE A 381 9.99 0.79 18.04
N VAL A 382 10.44 1.09 19.26
CA VAL A 382 11.25 0.17 20.08
C VAL A 382 10.46 -1.10 20.42
N LEU A 383 9.17 -0.97 20.76
CA LEU A 383 8.30 -2.13 20.98
C LEU A 383 8.24 -3.04 19.74
N LEU A 384 8.15 -2.48 18.55
CA LEU A 384 8.14 -3.25 17.30
C LEU A 384 9.51 -3.88 17.01
N LEU A 385 10.58 -3.10 17.12
CA LEU A 385 11.92 -3.50 16.66
C LEU A 385 12.61 -4.44 17.67
N ALA A 386 12.68 -4.04 18.93
CA ALA A 386 13.45 -4.74 19.94
C ALA A 386 12.62 -5.81 20.66
N TRP A 387 11.39 -5.48 21.05
CA TRP A 387 10.51 -6.39 21.80
C TRP A 387 9.70 -7.30 20.89
N LYS A 388 9.69 -7.02 19.56
CA LYS A 388 8.88 -7.76 18.57
C LYS A 388 7.42 -7.86 18.98
N ALA A 389 6.91 -6.82 19.64
CA ALA A 389 5.55 -6.76 20.14
C ALA A 389 4.56 -6.87 18.97
N PRO A 390 3.43 -7.56 19.17
CA PRO A 390 2.37 -7.56 18.15
C PRO A 390 1.92 -6.13 17.85
N PRO A 391 1.69 -5.78 16.58
CA PRO A 391 1.29 -4.43 16.18
C PRO A 391 0.07 -3.90 16.94
N LEU A 392 -0.87 -4.77 17.29
CA LEU A 392 -2.06 -4.41 18.06
C LEU A 392 -1.74 -3.82 19.44
N ILE A 393 -0.68 -4.32 20.12
CA ILE A 393 -0.21 -3.77 21.40
C ILE A 393 0.32 -2.35 21.21
N VAL A 394 1.06 -2.12 20.12
CA VAL A 394 1.58 -0.78 19.81
C VAL A 394 0.45 0.20 19.47
N VAL A 395 -0.56 -0.27 18.75
CA VAL A 395 -1.78 0.51 18.48
C VAL A 395 -2.47 0.90 19.79
N ALA A 396 -2.73 -0.06 20.67
CA ALA A 396 -3.36 0.20 21.96
C ALA A 396 -2.54 1.17 22.82
N PHE A 397 -1.22 0.95 22.91
CA PHE A 397 -0.30 1.84 23.64
C PHE A 397 -0.34 3.28 23.11
N CYS A 398 -0.18 3.48 21.81
CA CYS A 398 -0.19 4.82 21.22
C CYS A 398 -1.57 5.49 21.34
N ALA A 399 -2.67 4.74 21.18
CA ALA A 399 -4.04 5.25 21.34
C ALA A 399 -4.27 5.78 22.75
N VAL A 400 -3.93 4.97 23.78
CA VAL A 400 -4.04 5.37 25.19
C VAL A 400 -3.13 6.56 25.49
N SER A 401 -1.89 6.55 25.01
CA SER A 401 -0.96 7.66 25.16
C SER A 401 -1.47 8.95 24.51
N GLY A 402 -2.08 8.85 23.33
CA GLY A 402 -2.67 10.00 22.64
C GLY A 402 -3.83 10.62 23.45
N VAL A 403 -4.71 9.79 24.02
CA VAL A 403 -5.79 10.26 24.90
C VAL A 403 -5.21 10.90 26.18
N ALA A 404 -4.22 10.27 26.81
CA ALA A 404 -3.57 10.83 28.00
C ALA A 404 -2.93 12.20 27.70
N LEU A 405 -2.25 12.35 26.57
CA LEU A 405 -1.64 13.62 26.16
C LEU A 405 -2.68 14.71 25.89
N SER A 406 -3.87 14.36 25.40
CA SER A 406 -4.93 15.34 25.14
C SER A 406 -5.66 15.82 26.41
N VAL A 407 -5.59 15.06 27.51
CA VAL A 407 -6.17 15.45 28.80
C VAL A 407 -5.19 16.32 29.61
N VAL A 408 -3.87 16.17 29.39
CA VAL A 408 -2.82 16.90 30.11
C VAL A 408 -2.40 18.20 29.38
N SER A 409 -2.63 18.31 28.09
CA SER A 409 -2.36 19.52 27.28
C SER A 409 -3.59 20.42 27.20
#